data_8606e18f66d2e98ec834793b6b722243
#
_entry.id   8606e18f66d2e98ec834793b6b722243
#
_cell.length_a   1.000
_cell.length_b   1.000
_cell.length_c   1.000
_cell.angle_alpha   90.00
_cell.angle_beta   90.00
_cell.angle_gamma   90.00
#
_symmetry.space_group_name_H-M   'P 1'
#
loop_
_entity.id
_entity.type
_entity.pdbx_description
1 polymer ?
#
loop_
_entity_poly.entity_id
_entity_poly.type
_entity_poly.pdbx_seq_one_letter_code
_entity_poly.pdbx_strand_id
1 'polypeptide(L)'
;MKAVSVIVDSCVIFPMPLCDTLLCAAEAELYCVHFSQEILDGATRNLVKKGRMTEFKAARFQEMIKNTFPEAMVEVPASLVEAMTNHPGDRHVLAAAIIANAKIIVTDNLKHFPKKALEPYWIEAQHPDVFLTQLFDNDPESIVEVIRQQAEELKKPPLTVAELIDNLEKNNRVPEFVSRVRLYEYCNLVIETAKKALTVLGTPAAEGGRSYEGGRYRLWMKGQTLTITAKDSRGEILRVQNMEIEGSISSEDVKLFQIFAQRLEQELATNGVE
;
A
#
# COMPACT_ATOMS: atom_id res chain seq x y z
N MET A 1 4.82 13.12 -14.21
CA MET A 1 5.93 13.70 -13.39
C MET A 1 7.04 12.65 -13.30
N LYS A 2 8.32 13.07 -13.17
CA LYS A 2 9.40 12.09 -12.99
C LYS A 2 9.25 11.47 -11.60
N ALA A 3 9.27 10.14 -11.49
CA ALA A 3 9.15 9.44 -10.20
C ALA A 3 10.26 9.89 -9.24
N VAL A 4 9.95 10.05 -7.97
CA VAL A 4 10.91 10.50 -6.95
C VAL A 4 11.94 9.41 -6.66
N SER A 5 13.24 9.77 -6.61
CA SER A 5 14.32 8.86 -6.23
C SER A 5 14.35 8.68 -4.72
N VAL A 6 14.42 7.42 -4.26
CA VAL A 6 14.31 7.02 -2.85
C VAL A 6 15.38 5.98 -2.51
N ILE A 7 16.05 6.15 -1.39
CA ILE A 7 16.86 5.08 -0.77
C ILE A 7 16.01 4.33 0.23
N VAL A 8 16.02 3.00 0.14
CA VAL A 8 15.41 2.12 1.15
C VAL A 8 16.53 1.55 2.04
N ASP A 9 16.49 1.93 3.32
CA ASP A 9 17.50 1.51 4.30
C ASP A 9 17.39 0.01 4.64
N SER A 10 18.49 -0.61 4.96
CA SER A 10 18.63 -2.03 5.32
C SER A 10 17.64 -2.49 6.41
N CYS A 11 17.30 -1.64 7.36
CA CYS A 11 16.36 -1.96 8.44
C CYS A 11 14.90 -2.14 7.94
N VAL A 12 14.56 -1.58 6.77
CA VAL A 12 13.22 -1.66 6.17
C VAL A 12 13.08 -2.84 5.22
N ILE A 13 14.19 -3.33 4.68
CA ILE A 13 14.22 -4.52 3.79
C ILE A 13 13.78 -5.80 4.55
N PHE A 14 13.56 -5.74 5.84
CA PHE A 14 12.97 -6.82 6.64
C PHE A 14 12.03 -6.26 7.70
N PRO A 15 10.79 -6.78 7.85
CA PRO A 15 10.25 -8.08 7.44
C PRO A 15 9.74 -8.11 5.99
N MET A 16 9.72 -9.32 5.41
CA MET A 16 9.41 -9.56 4.00
C MET A 16 8.11 -8.93 3.48
N PRO A 17 6.94 -8.99 4.17
CA PRO A 17 5.73 -8.38 3.60
C PRO A 17 5.89 -6.88 3.31
N LEU A 18 6.56 -6.14 4.19
CA LEU A 18 6.79 -4.70 3.98
C LEU A 18 7.81 -4.43 2.89
N CYS A 19 8.93 -5.18 2.89
CA CYS A 19 9.93 -5.08 1.84
C CYS A 19 9.32 -5.34 0.45
N ASP A 20 8.56 -6.41 0.36
CA ASP A 20 7.88 -6.83 -0.85
C ASP A 20 6.91 -5.75 -1.34
N THR A 21 6.06 -5.20 -0.48
CA THR A 21 5.19 -4.07 -0.81
C THR A 21 5.96 -2.87 -1.36
N LEU A 22 7.11 -2.52 -0.74
CA LEU A 22 7.95 -1.42 -1.23
C LEU A 22 8.55 -1.73 -2.60
N LEU A 23 9.05 -2.95 -2.81
CA LEU A 23 9.64 -3.35 -4.09
C LEU A 23 8.57 -3.42 -5.20
N CYS A 24 7.40 -3.99 -4.94
CA CYS A 24 6.28 -4.00 -5.89
C CYS A 24 5.80 -2.58 -6.25
N ALA A 25 5.76 -1.66 -5.28
CA ALA A 25 5.44 -0.26 -5.56
C ALA A 25 6.51 0.44 -6.44
N ALA A 26 7.79 0.07 -6.27
CA ALA A 26 8.86 0.55 -7.15
C ALA A 26 8.79 -0.08 -8.55
N GLU A 27 8.44 -1.36 -8.65
CA GLU A 27 8.24 -2.07 -9.92
C GLU A 27 7.04 -1.51 -10.70
N ALA A 28 6.00 -1.08 -9.99
CA ALA A 28 4.88 -0.32 -10.55
C ALA A 28 5.22 1.15 -10.87
N GLU A 29 6.51 1.55 -10.82
CA GLU A 29 7.01 2.90 -11.15
C GLU A 29 6.41 4.03 -10.28
N LEU A 30 5.86 3.73 -9.10
CA LEU A 30 5.32 4.76 -8.20
C LEU A 30 6.45 5.60 -7.57
N TYR A 31 7.67 5.08 -7.55
CA TYR A 31 8.89 5.79 -7.20
C TYR A 31 10.12 5.05 -7.77
N CYS A 32 11.28 5.73 -7.83
CA CYS A 32 12.54 5.12 -8.24
C CYS A 32 13.32 4.67 -7.02
N VAL A 33 13.41 3.35 -6.79
CA VAL A 33 14.19 2.79 -5.68
C VAL A 33 15.69 2.78 -6.00
N HIS A 34 16.53 3.02 -4.98
CA HIS A 34 17.98 2.86 -5.08
C HIS A 34 18.57 2.15 -3.88
N PHE A 35 19.67 1.43 -4.12
CA PHE A 35 20.43 0.67 -3.14
C PHE A 35 21.93 0.84 -3.36
N SER A 36 22.72 0.72 -2.29
CA SER A 36 24.15 0.40 -2.40
C SER A 36 24.39 -1.06 -2.01
N GLN A 37 25.54 -1.61 -2.40
CA GLN A 37 25.91 -2.96 -1.97
C GLN A 37 25.93 -3.07 -0.44
N GLU A 38 26.43 -2.05 0.26
CA GLU A 38 26.51 -2.03 1.72
C GLU A 38 25.11 -2.06 2.39
N ILE A 39 24.09 -1.41 1.79
CA ILE A 39 22.71 -1.49 2.25
C ILE A 39 22.18 -2.92 2.10
N LEU A 40 22.37 -3.57 0.95
CA LEU A 40 21.93 -4.94 0.72
C LEU A 40 22.64 -5.93 1.64
N ASP A 41 23.96 -5.74 1.87
CA ASP A 41 24.74 -6.55 2.80
C ASP A 41 24.26 -6.37 4.24
N GLY A 42 23.92 -5.15 4.64
CA GLY A 42 23.36 -4.84 5.95
C GLY A 42 22.04 -5.55 6.20
N ALA A 43 21.15 -5.53 5.22
CA ALA A 43 19.85 -6.20 5.26
C ALA A 43 20.00 -7.72 5.41
N THR A 44 20.80 -8.36 4.58
CA THR A 44 20.95 -9.82 4.56
C THR A 44 21.79 -10.35 5.71
N ARG A 45 22.87 -9.65 6.11
CA ARG A 45 23.74 -10.02 7.22
C ARG A 45 22.99 -10.25 8.53
N ASN A 46 22.08 -9.36 8.86
CA ASN A 46 21.25 -9.47 10.07
C ASN A 46 20.31 -10.69 10.04
N LEU A 47 19.80 -11.04 8.87
CA LEU A 47 18.93 -12.20 8.68
C LEU A 47 19.69 -13.52 8.82
N VAL A 48 20.86 -13.60 8.20
CA VAL A 48 21.74 -14.76 8.30
C VAL A 48 22.21 -14.95 9.75
N LYS A 49 22.69 -13.87 10.40
CA LYS A 49 23.14 -13.93 11.79
C LYS A 49 22.05 -14.39 12.78
N LYS A 50 20.78 -14.04 12.51
CA LYS A 50 19.63 -14.46 13.32
C LYS A 50 19.07 -15.84 12.91
N GLY A 51 19.70 -16.54 11.96
CA GLY A 51 19.24 -17.85 11.47
C GLY A 51 17.90 -17.80 10.70
N ARG A 52 17.46 -16.62 10.29
CA ARG A 52 16.21 -16.44 9.55
C ARG A 52 16.37 -16.63 8.04
N MET A 53 17.60 -16.61 7.55
CA MET A 53 17.97 -16.81 6.16
C MET A 53 19.31 -17.53 6.07
N THR A 54 19.49 -18.41 5.09
CA THR A 54 20.80 -18.99 4.79
C THR A 54 21.59 -18.03 3.92
N GLU A 55 22.94 -18.13 3.92
CA GLU A 55 23.81 -17.32 3.05
C GLU A 55 23.44 -17.48 1.57
N PHE A 56 23.11 -18.70 1.14
CA PHE A 56 22.66 -18.96 -0.24
C PHE A 56 21.38 -18.18 -0.60
N LYS A 57 20.38 -18.17 0.30
CA LYS A 57 19.15 -17.41 0.10
C LYS A 57 19.42 -15.89 0.13
N ALA A 58 20.33 -15.43 0.97
CA ALA A 58 20.75 -14.04 1.03
C ALA A 58 21.39 -13.57 -0.29
N ALA A 59 22.32 -14.34 -0.83
CA ALA A 59 22.94 -14.04 -2.12
C ALA A 59 21.91 -14.01 -3.26
N ARG A 60 21.02 -15.01 -3.30
CA ARG A 60 19.95 -15.07 -4.30
C ARG A 60 18.96 -13.90 -4.19
N PHE A 61 18.65 -13.45 -2.98
CA PHE A 61 17.78 -12.29 -2.76
C PHE A 61 18.42 -11.00 -3.27
N GLN A 62 19.71 -10.78 -2.99
CA GLN A 62 20.43 -9.63 -3.53
C GLN A 62 20.54 -9.66 -5.05
N GLU A 63 20.79 -10.83 -5.64
CA GLU A 63 20.82 -11.03 -7.08
C GLU A 63 19.45 -10.73 -7.72
N MET A 64 18.37 -11.19 -7.08
CA MET A 64 17.01 -10.89 -7.54
C MET A 64 16.76 -9.36 -7.58
N ILE A 65 17.08 -8.64 -6.49
CA ILE A 65 16.93 -7.17 -6.47
C ILE A 65 17.72 -6.51 -7.60
N LYS A 66 18.96 -6.91 -7.81
CA LYS A 66 19.82 -6.34 -8.86
C LYS A 66 19.30 -6.62 -10.27
N ASN A 67 18.71 -7.78 -10.48
CA ASN A 67 18.14 -8.16 -11.77
C ASN A 67 16.81 -7.47 -12.05
N THR A 68 15.98 -7.28 -11.01
CA THR A 68 14.69 -6.58 -11.14
C THR A 68 14.91 -5.06 -11.30
N PHE A 69 15.88 -4.51 -10.60
CA PHE A 69 16.18 -3.08 -10.61
C PHE A 69 17.64 -2.79 -11.04
N PRO A 70 18.02 -3.04 -12.29
CA PRO A 70 19.42 -2.93 -12.73
C PRO A 70 20.00 -1.52 -12.58
N GLU A 71 19.16 -0.49 -12.69
CA GLU A 71 19.57 0.92 -12.55
C GLU A 71 19.50 1.44 -11.11
N ALA A 72 19.04 0.62 -10.15
CA ALA A 72 18.89 1.03 -8.75
C ALA A 72 20.21 1.02 -7.97
N MET A 73 21.22 0.31 -8.46
CA MET A 73 22.49 0.17 -7.76
C MET A 73 23.36 1.41 -7.90
N VAL A 74 23.79 1.95 -6.76
CA VAL A 74 24.73 3.08 -6.73
C VAL A 74 26.05 2.67 -6.08
N GLU A 75 27.16 3.16 -6.65
CA GLU A 75 28.49 3.00 -6.10
C GLU A 75 28.82 4.20 -5.22
N VAL A 76 29.12 3.94 -3.96
CA VAL A 76 29.37 5.00 -2.96
C VAL A 76 30.85 5.05 -2.62
N PRO A 77 31.55 6.17 -2.91
CA PRO A 77 32.94 6.34 -2.53
C PRO A 77 33.12 6.39 -1.00
N ALA A 78 34.15 5.69 -0.48
CA ALA A 78 34.43 5.67 0.96
C ALA A 78 34.67 7.08 1.54
N SER A 79 35.30 7.96 0.78
CA SER A 79 35.54 9.36 1.17
C SER A 79 34.22 10.13 1.39
N LEU A 80 33.19 9.82 0.62
CA LEU A 80 31.88 10.44 0.83
C LEU A 80 31.22 9.91 2.12
N VAL A 81 31.32 8.60 2.39
CA VAL A 81 30.83 8.02 3.65
C VAL A 81 31.49 8.65 4.87
N GLU A 82 32.82 8.84 4.83
CA GLU A 82 33.58 9.50 5.91
C GLU A 82 33.16 10.96 6.15
N ALA A 83 32.78 11.67 5.10
CA ALA A 83 32.34 13.06 5.17
C ALA A 83 30.93 13.23 5.76
N MET A 84 30.13 12.17 5.88
CA MET A 84 28.77 12.25 6.41
C MET A 84 28.77 12.51 7.93
N THR A 85 27.80 13.32 8.38
CA THR A 85 27.71 13.78 9.78
C THR A 85 26.56 13.14 10.56
N ASN A 86 25.77 12.27 9.95
CA ASN A 86 24.75 11.49 10.59
C ASN A 86 25.34 10.33 11.43
N HIS A 87 24.51 9.46 11.99
CA HIS A 87 24.97 8.34 12.83
C HIS A 87 26.00 7.48 12.07
N PRO A 88 27.17 7.15 12.68
CA PRO A 88 28.27 6.46 12.00
C PRO A 88 27.87 5.16 11.29
N GLY A 89 26.95 4.37 11.90
CA GLY A 89 26.46 3.11 11.31
C GLY A 89 25.64 3.29 10.03
N ASP A 90 25.10 4.50 9.78
CA ASP A 90 24.18 4.75 8.66
C ASP A 90 24.69 5.85 7.71
N ARG A 91 25.99 6.22 7.81
CA ARG A 91 26.62 7.18 6.91
C ARG A 91 26.59 6.73 5.46
N HIS A 92 26.76 5.43 5.24
CA HIS A 92 26.70 4.82 3.92
C HIS A 92 25.32 4.99 3.25
N VAL A 93 24.23 5.02 4.05
CA VAL A 93 22.87 5.24 3.55
C VAL A 93 22.68 6.68 3.07
N LEU A 94 23.13 7.67 3.85
CA LEU A 94 23.08 9.08 3.45
C LEU A 94 23.98 9.35 2.24
N ALA A 95 25.18 8.79 2.21
CA ALA A 95 26.09 8.90 1.08
C ALA A 95 25.47 8.28 -0.20
N ALA A 96 24.80 7.12 -0.09
CA ALA A 96 24.06 6.53 -1.20
C ALA A 96 22.92 7.43 -1.69
N ALA A 97 22.20 8.08 -0.78
CA ALA A 97 21.12 9.00 -1.13
C ALA A 97 21.64 10.22 -1.93
N ILE A 98 22.82 10.74 -1.58
CA ILE A 98 23.46 11.84 -2.31
C ILE A 98 23.84 11.38 -3.73
N ILE A 99 24.47 10.22 -3.89
CA ILE A 99 24.87 9.67 -5.19
C ILE A 99 23.64 9.41 -6.07
N ALA A 100 22.56 8.83 -5.52
CA ALA A 100 21.30 8.57 -6.21
C ALA A 100 20.51 9.85 -6.53
N ASN A 101 20.94 11.02 -6.04
CA ASN A 101 20.13 12.24 -6.02
C ASN A 101 18.73 12.00 -5.43
N ALA A 102 18.66 11.10 -4.44
CA ALA A 102 17.41 10.77 -3.77
C ALA A 102 16.88 11.93 -2.94
N LYS A 103 15.57 12.03 -2.85
CA LYS A 103 14.90 13.04 -2.01
C LYS A 103 14.45 12.48 -0.68
N ILE A 104 14.28 11.16 -0.61
CA ILE A 104 13.76 10.47 0.56
C ILE A 104 14.68 9.30 0.92
N ILE A 105 14.91 9.12 2.21
CA ILE A 105 15.46 7.90 2.81
C ILE A 105 14.34 7.27 3.62
N VAL A 106 13.88 6.07 3.22
CA VAL A 106 12.89 5.30 3.98
C VAL A 106 13.60 4.45 5.02
N THR A 107 13.36 4.73 6.30
CA THR A 107 14.05 4.09 7.43
C THR A 107 13.19 4.05 8.71
N ASP A 108 13.37 3.02 9.54
CA ASP A 108 12.83 2.99 10.92
C ASP A 108 13.69 3.81 11.89
N ASN A 109 14.94 4.07 11.54
CA ASN A 109 15.93 4.69 12.41
C ASN A 109 16.01 6.21 12.26
N LEU A 110 14.87 6.91 12.24
CA LEU A 110 14.80 8.36 12.01
C LEU A 110 15.81 9.16 12.87
N LYS A 111 16.07 8.72 14.10
CA LYS A 111 17.03 9.36 15.01
C LYS A 111 18.47 9.34 14.50
N HIS A 112 18.81 8.43 13.57
CA HIS A 112 20.14 8.32 12.95
C HIS A 112 20.34 9.29 11.79
N PHE A 113 19.25 9.94 11.36
CA PHE A 113 19.21 10.90 10.26
C PHE A 113 18.67 12.26 10.74
N PRO A 114 19.42 12.95 11.65
CA PRO A 114 18.97 14.21 12.18
C PRO A 114 18.86 15.27 11.04
N LYS A 115 17.85 16.11 11.12
CA LYS A 115 17.53 17.11 10.10
C LYS A 115 18.76 17.94 9.67
N LYS A 116 19.60 18.34 10.64
CA LYS A 116 20.85 19.09 10.38
C LYS A 116 21.82 18.36 9.43
N ALA A 117 21.82 17.00 9.42
CA ALA A 117 22.68 16.23 8.53
C ALA A 117 22.08 16.07 7.12
N LEU A 118 20.78 16.20 6.98
CA LEU A 118 20.03 16.00 5.72
C LEU A 118 19.78 17.31 4.94
N GLU A 119 19.54 18.41 5.66
CA GLU A 119 19.23 19.74 5.09
C GLU A 119 20.21 20.20 3.99
N PRO A 120 21.54 20.02 4.11
CA PRO A 120 22.47 20.47 3.08
C PRO A 120 22.27 19.80 1.72
N TYR A 121 21.62 18.61 1.72
CA TYR A 121 21.42 17.79 0.53
C TYR A 121 19.96 17.77 0.06
N TRP A 122 19.05 18.47 0.75
CA TRP A 122 17.61 18.49 0.44
C TRP A 122 16.99 17.08 0.46
N ILE A 123 17.44 16.26 1.44
CA ILE A 123 16.97 14.91 1.67
C ILE A 123 16.09 14.90 2.92
N GLU A 124 15.05 14.09 2.91
CA GLU A 124 14.17 13.82 4.05
C GLU A 124 14.28 12.34 4.45
N ALA A 125 14.30 12.04 5.75
CA ALA A 125 14.16 10.69 6.26
C ALA A 125 12.71 10.46 6.68
N GLN A 126 12.09 9.42 6.15
CA GLN A 126 10.69 9.07 6.41
C GLN A 126 10.57 7.65 6.97
N HIS A 127 9.64 7.49 7.91
CA HIS A 127 9.22 6.16 8.35
C HIS A 127 8.45 5.46 7.21
N PRO A 128 8.56 4.12 7.04
CA PRO A 128 7.85 3.39 6.00
C PRO A 128 6.35 3.67 5.96
N ASP A 129 5.70 3.84 7.12
CA ASP A 129 4.28 4.14 7.21
C ASP A 129 3.94 5.49 6.56
N VAL A 130 4.73 6.52 6.87
CA VAL A 130 4.55 7.85 6.28
C VAL A 130 4.77 7.81 4.77
N PHE A 131 5.83 7.13 4.33
CA PHE A 131 6.15 7.03 2.91
C PHE A 131 5.06 6.30 2.11
N LEU A 132 4.65 5.11 2.56
CA LEU A 132 3.59 4.34 1.89
C LEU A 132 2.23 5.04 1.95
N THR A 133 1.91 5.72 3.06
CA THR A 133 0.69 6.53 3.16
C THR A 133 0.69 7.68 2.15
N GLN A 134 1.83 8.36 1.95
CA GLN A 134 1.95 9.40 0.93
C GLN A 134 1.82 8.86 -0.49
N LEU A 135 2.38 7.69 -0.79
CA LEU A 135 2.18 7.04 -2.08
C LEU A 135 0.70 6.70 -2.31
N PHE A 136 0.04 6.17 -1.29
CA PHE A 136 -1.39 5.88 -1.33
C PHE A 136 -2.23 7.15 -1.54
N ASP A 137 -1.96 8.23 -0.80
CA ASP A 137 -2.70 9.50 -0.92
C ASP A 137 -2.54 10.14 -2.31
N ASN A 138 -1.39 9.90 -2.98
CA ASN A 138 -1.13 10.37 -4.32
C ASN A 138 -1.83 9.53 -5.41
N ASP A 139 -1.89 8.22 -5.24
CA ASP A 139 -2.48 7.28 -6.20
C ASP A 139 -3.01 6.01 -5.48
N PRO A 140 -4.22 6.09 -4.90
CA PRO A 140 -4.81 4.96 -4.18
C PRO A 140 -5.03 3.73 -5.06
N GLU A 141 -5.44 3.94 -6.33
CA GLU A 141 -5.76 2.84 -7.24
C GLU A 141 -4.52 2.00 -7.56
N SER A 142 -3.41 2.65 -7.90
CA SER A 142 -2.15 1.98 -8.20
C SER A 142 -1.58 1.24 -6.97
N ILE A 143 -1.67 1.82 -5.78
CA ILE A 143 -1.22 1.15 -4.54
C ILE A 143 -2.08 -0.07 -4.22
N VAL A 144 -3.39 0.01 -4.39
CA VAL A 144 -4.28 -1.13 -4.15
C VAL A 144 -4.02 -2.22 -5.17
N GLU A 145 -3.76 -1.88 -6.42
CA GLU A 145 -3.38 -2.85 -7.45
C GLU A 145 -2.04 -3.54 -7.12
N VAL A 146 -1.05 -2.81 -6.61
CA VAL A 146 0.20 -3.38 -6.08
C VAL A 146 -0.07 -4.42 -4.99
N ILE A 147 -0.95 -4.12 -4.02
CA ILE A 147 -1.31 -5.05 -2.95
C ILE A 147 -2.02 -6.30 -3.50
N ARG A 148 -2.87 -6.16 -4.52
CA ARG A 148 -3.54 -7.28 -5.17
C ARG A 148 -2.55 -8.19 -5.89
N GLN A 149 -1.68 -7.62 -6.71
CA GLN A 149 -0.64 -8.36 -7.43
C GLN A 149 0.31 -9.07 -6.46
N GLN A 150 0.74 -8.40 -5.40
CA GLN A 150 1.57 -9.00 -4.35
C GLN A 150 0.86 -10.20 -3.71
N ALA A 151 -0.44 -10.12 -3.42
CA ALA A 151 -1.20 -11.25 -2.86
C ALA A 151 -1.31 -12.42 -3.84
N GLU A 152 -1.52 -12.15 -5.13
CA GLU A 152 -1.60 -13.17 -6.19
C GLU A 152 -0.28 -13.89 -6.45
N GLU A 153 0.86 -13.20 -6.32
CA GLU A 153 2.20 -13.77 -6.50
C GLU A 153 2.60 -14.70 -5.35
N LEU A 154 2.04 -14.53 -4.16
CA LEU A 154 2.28 -15.39 -3.01
C LEU A 154 1.56 -16.74 -3.18
N LYS A 155 2.29 -17.74 -3.70
CA LYS A 155 1.72 -19.07 -4.05
C LYS A 155 1.81 -20.10 -2.94
N LYS A 156 2.64 -19.91 -1.91
CA LYS A 156 2.89 -20.92 -0.86
C LYS A 156 3.11 -20.30 0.52
N PRO A 157 2.07 -20.16 1.35
CA PRO A 157 0.65 -20.34 1.02
C PRO A 157 0.12 -19.21 0.15
N PRO A 158 -0.89 -19.43 -0.69
CA PRO A 158 -1.59 -18.34 -1.36
C PRO A 158 -2.27 -17.45 -0.32
N LEU A 159 -2.20 -16.13 -0.51
CA LEU A 159 -2.83 -15.17 0.39
C LEU A 159 -3.92 -14.42 -0.35
N THR A 160 -5.00 -14.14 0.35
CA THR A 160 -5.96 -13.12 -0.08
C THR A 160 -5.42 -11.72 0.24
N VAL A 161 -5.95 -10.70 -0.43
CA VAL A 161 -5.62 -9.28 -0.14
C VAL A 161 -5.83 -8.98 1.35
N ALA A 162 -6.94 -9.44 1.95
CA ALA A 162 -7.23 -9.24 3.36
C ALA A 162 -6.16 -9.86 4.28
N GLU A 163 -5.73 -11.09 3.99
CA GLU A 163 -4.66 -11.77 4.75
C GLU A 163 -3.31 -11.09 4.59
N LEU A 164 -3.00 -10.55 3.41
CA LEU A 164 -1.78 -9.76 3.21
C LEU A 164 -1.81 -8.46 4.04
N ILE A 165 -2.93 -7.74 4.02
CA ILE A 165 -3.14 -6.54 4.84
C ILE A 165 -3.00 -6.88 6.33
N ASP A 166 -3.60 -7.99 6.79
CA ASP A 166 -3.47 -8.47 8.17
C ASP A 166 -2.02 -8.83 8.53
N ASN A 167 -1.25 -9.37 7.59
CA ASN A 167 0.18 -9.66 7.80
C ASN A 167 1.04 -8.40 7.90
N LEU A 168 0.73 -7.35 7.14
CA LEU A 168 1.35 -6.03 7.27
C LEU A 168 1.02 -5.40 8.63
N GLU A 169 -0.22 -5.54 9.11
CA GLU A 169 -0.68 -5.02 10.39
C GLU A 169 0.00 -5.70 11.59
N LYS A 170 0.20 -7.03 11.55
CA LYS A 170 0.81 -7.80 12.66
C LYS A 170 2.16 -7.27 13.13
N ASN A 171 2.91 -6.65 12.24
CA ASN A 171 4.21 -6.07 12.56
C ASN A 171 4.11 -4.64 13.11
N ASN A 172 2.93 -4.03 13.09
CA ASN A 172 2.62 -2.67 13.54
C ASN A 172 3.63 -1.59 13.06
N ARG A 173 4.19 -1.79 11.87
CA ARG A 173 5.18 -0.86 11.29
C ARG A 173 4.55 0.13 10.31
N VAL A 174 3.38 -0.21 9.75
CA VAL A 174 2.69 0.60 8.75
C VAL A 174 1.18 0.68 9.06
N PRO A 175 0.80 1.09 10.29
CA PRO A 175 -0.60 1.06 10.73
C PRO A 175 -1.50 2.04 9.98
N GLU A 176 -1.02 3.25 9.68
CA GLU A 176 -1.81 4.25 8.96
C GLU A 176 -2.02 3.82 7.50
N PHE A 177 -0.96 3.36 6.84
CA PHE A 177 -1.04 2.80 5.49
C PHE A 177 -2.04 1.64 5.41
N VAL A 178 -1.93 0.67 6.31
CA VAL A 178 -2.86 -0.48 6.38
C VAL A 178 -4.30 -0.02 6.58
N SER A 179 -4.53 0.94 7.45
CA SER A 179 -5.86 1.51 7.70
C SER A 179 -6.45 2.13 6.43
N ARG A 180 -5.64 2.89 5.67
CA ARG A 180 -6.04 3.53 4.41
C ARG A 180 -6.38 2.53 3.33
N VAL A 181 -5.50 1.55 3.09
CA VAL A 181 -5.73 0.49 2.09
C VAL A 181 -6.97 -0.33 2.43
N ARG A 182 -7.14 -0.71 3.70
CA ARG A 182 -8.31 -1.47 4.15
C ARG A 182 -9.61 -0.70 3.95
N LEU A 183 -9.62 0.57 4.31
CA LEU A 183 -10.81 1.43 4.13
C LEU A 183 -11.16 1.56 2.64
N TYR A 184 -10.18 1.77 1.78
CA TYR A 184 -10.38 1.88 0.34
C TYR A 184 -10.94 0.60 -0.28
N GLU A 185 -10.37 -0.57 0.07
CA GLU A 185 -10.86 -1.87 -0.37
C GLU A 185 -12.31 -2.12 0.11
N TYR A 186 -12.62 -1.71 1.34
CA TYR A 186 -13.98 -1.81 1.87
C TYR A 186 -14.97 -0.91 1.13
N CYS A 187 -14.58 0.34 0.86
CA CYS A 187 -15.41 1.26 0.08
C CYS A 187 -15.68 0.70 -1.34
N ASN A 188 -14.66 0.18 -2.01
CA ASN A 188 -14.82 -0.41 -3.34
C ASN A 188 -15.78 -1.59 -3.34
N LEU A 189 -15.64 -2.53 -2.41
CA LEU A 189 -16.56 -3.67 -2.28
C LEU A 189 -18.00 -3.20 -2.10
N VAL A 190 -18.21 -2.22 -1.24
CA VAL A 190 -19.55 -1.66 -0.96
C VAL A 190 -20.12 -0.96 -2.18
N ILE A 191 -19.30 -0.15 -2.87
CA ILE A 191 -19.68 0.57 -4.07
C ILE A 191 -20.09 -0.39 -5.19
N GLU A 192 -19.26 -1.40 -5.48
CA GLU A 192 -19.54 -2.37 -6.54
C GLU A 192 -20.79 -3.21 -6.23
N THR A 193 -20.95 -3.65 -4.98
CA THR A 193 -22.15 -4.34 -4.53
C THR A 193 -23.41 -3.47 -4.70
N ALA A 194 -23.31 -2.19 -4.31
CA ALA A 194 -24.42 -1.26 -4.43
C ALA A 194 -24.80 -0.98 -5.90
N LYS A 195 -23.81 -0.78 -6.78
CA LYS A 195 -24.03 -0.62 -8.23
C LYS A 195 -24.69 -1.85 -8.84
N LYS A 196 -24.20 -3.06 -8.52
CA LYS A 196 -24.75 -4.32 -8.98
C LYS A 196 -26.21 -4.50 -8.51
N ALA A 197 -26.49 -4.23 -7.22
CA ALA A 197 -27.84 -4.28 -6.67
C ALA A 197 -28.80 -3.29 -7.35
N LEU A 198 -28.36 -2.06 -7.57
CA LEU A 198 -29.17 -1.05 -8.26
C LEU A 198 -29.46 -1.41 -9.73
N THR A 199 -28.51 -2.06 -10.39
CA THR A 199 -28.68 -2.53 -11.77
C THR A 199 -29.71 -3.64 -11.86
N VAL A 200 -29.65 -4.61 -10.95
CA VAL A 200 -30.49 -5.83 -11.00
C VAL A 200 -31.83 -5.62 -10.30
N LEU A 201 -31.82 -5.08 -9.10
CA LEU A 201 -32.99 -4.99 -8.21
C LEU A 201 -33.59 -3.57 -8.12
N GLY A 202 -32.84 -2.55 -8.58
CA GLY A 202 -33.26 -1.15 -8.44
C GLY A 202 -34.47 -0.80 -9.28
N THR A 203 -35.35 0.06 -8.74
CA THR A 203 -36.53 0.63 -9.39
C THR A 203 -36.31 2.12 -9.68
N PRO A 204 -37.05 2.71 -10.64
CA PRO A 204 -37.00 4.16 -10.86
C PRO A 204 -37.33 4.94 -9.58
N ALA A 205 -36.49 5.93 -9.25
CA ALA A 205 -36.69 6.79 -8.09
C ALA A 205 -37.45 8.07 -8.44
N ALA A 206 -38.25 8.61 -7.51
CA ALA A 206 -39.02 9.83 -7.71
C ALA A 206 -38.17 11.05 -8.04
N GLU A 207 -36.95 11.13 -7.43
CA GLU A 207 -35.93 12.15 -7.68
C GLU A 207 -35.11 11.91 -8.95
N GLY A 208 -35.45 10.88 -9.71
CA GLY A 208 -34.76 10.40 -10.89
C GLY A 208 -33.63 9.43 -10.53
N GLY A 209 -33.14 8.70 -11.54
CA GLY A 209 -32.17 7.62 -11.33
C GLY A 209 -32.83 6.32 -10.86
N ARG A 210 -32.08 5.46 -10.18
CA ARG A 210 -32.56 4.18 -9.62
C ARG A 210 -32.36 4.14 -8.11
N SER A 211 -33.26 3.50 -7.41
CA SER A 211 -33.14 3.26 -5.97
C SER A 211 -33.46 1.81 -5.63
N TYR A 212 -32.87 1.31 -4.57
CA TYR A 212 -33.14 0.02 -3.96
C TYR A 212 -33.18 0.16 -2.45
N GLU A 213 -34.19 -0.41 -1.82
CA GLU A 213 -34.29 -0.49 -0.37
C GLU A 213 -34.25 -1.96 0.06
N GLY A 214 -33.15 -2.34 0.71
CA GLY A 214 -32.96 -3.70 1.21
C GLY A 214 -32.30 -3.73 2.58
N GLY A 215 -32.85 -4.53 3.51
CA GLY A 215 -32.31 -4.67 4.84
C GLY A 215 -32.17 -3.33 5.58
N ARG A 216 -30.94 -2.97 5.96
CA ARG A 216 -30.63 -1.76 6.74
C ARG A 216 -30.28 -0.53 5.91
N TYR A 217 -30.26 -0.64 4.56
CA TYR A 217 -29.75 0.42 3.68
C TYR A 217 -30.76 0.82 2.62
N ARG A 218 -30.68 2.08 2.21
CA ARG A 218 -31.22 2.60 0.97
C ARG A 218 -30.05 2.94 0.05
N LEU A 219 -30.09 2.43 -1.17
CA LEU A 219 -29.14 2.71 -2.24
C LEU A 219 -29.83 3.61 -3.26
N TRP A 220 -29.12 4.61 -3.75
CA TRP A 220 -29.63 5.49 -4.82
C TRP A 220 -28.48 5.85 -5.76
N MET A 221 -28.77 5.85 -7.07
CA MET A 221 -27.77 6.20 -8.08
C MET A 221 -28.43 7.00 -9.21
N LYS A 222 -27.77 8.10 -9.61
CA LYS A 222 -28.13 8.91 -10.77
C LYS A 222 -26.89 9.42 -11.47
N GLY A 223 -26.69 9.04 -12.74
CA GLY A 223 -25.45 9.32 -13.45
C GLY A 223 -24.24 8.70 -12.74
N GLN A 224 -23.28 9.52 -12.37
CA GLN A 224 -22.06 9.10 -11.65
C GLN A 224 -22.17 9.28 -10.12
N THR A 225 -23.32 9.67 -9.62
CA THR A 225 -23.52 9.82 -8.18
C THR A 225 -24.18 8.57 -7.61
N LEU A 226 -23.55 7.95 -6.63
CA LEU A 226 -24.07 6.85 -5.81
C LEU A 226 -24.17 7.33 -4.36
N THR A 227 -25.31 7.07 -3.72
CA THR A 227 -25.49 7.36 -2.29
C THR A 227 -25.97 6.10 -1.57
N ILE A 228 -25.37 5.83 -0.43
CA ILE A 228 -25.72 4.75 0.48
C ILE A 228 -26.14 5.37 1.80
N THR A 229 -27.39 5.16 2.18
CA THR A 229 -27.98 5.71 3.40
C THR A 229 -28.36 4.57 4.33
N ALA A 230 -27.91 4.61 5.58
CA ALA A 230 -28.39 3.71 6.62
C ALA A 230 -29.80 4.13 7.05
N LYS A 231 -30.68 3.16 7.31
CA LYS A 231 -32.05 3.40 7.80
C LYS A 231 -32.13 3.71 9.30
N ASP A 232 -30.96 3.75 9.96
CA ASP A 232 -30.82 4.17 11.35
C ASP A 232 -30.49 5.67 11.45
N SER A 233 -30.17 6.15 12.67
CA SER A 233 -29.90 7.56 12.95
C SER A 233 -28.62 8.12 12.27
N ARG A 234 -27.80 7.28 11.64
CA ARG A 234 -26.56 7.71 10.96
C ARG A 234 -26.83 8.43 9.65
N GLY A 235 -27.96 8.12 8.98
CA GLY A 235 -28.31 8.74 7.70
C GLY A 235 -27.37 8.30 6.57
N GLU A 236 -26.88 9.24 5.76
CA GLU A 236 -25.96 8.97 4.66
C GLU A 236 -24.59 8.51 5.21
N ILE A 237 -24.16 7.32 4.83
CA ILE A 237 -22.89 6.72 5.28
C ILE A 237 -21.82 6.75 4.20
N LEU A 238 -22.20 6.78 2.93
CA LEU A 238 -21.27 6.85 1.82
C LEU A 238 -21.90 7.59 0.64
N ARG A 239 -21.15 8.49 0.06
CA ARG A 239 -21.44 9.12 -1.22
C ARG A 239 -20.26 8.98 -2.15
N VAL A 240 -20.51 8.60 -3.38
CA VAL A 240 -19.53 8.62 -4.47
C VAL A 240 -20.02 9.63 -5.49
N GLN A 241 -19.21 10.59 -5.83
CA GLN A 241 -19.50 11.58 -6.86
C GLN A 241 -18.22 11.87 -7.66
N ASN A 242 -18.28 11.69 -9.00
CA ASN A 242 -17.14 11.92 -9.90
C ASN A 242 -15.88 11.15 -9.45
N MET A 243 -16.02 9.91 -8.99
CA MET A 243 -14.98 9.04 -8.44
C MET A 243 -14.39 9.49 -7.07
N GLU A 244 -14.85 10.60 -6.50
CA GLU A 244 -14.51 10.97 -5.13
C GLU A 244 -15.45 10.26 -4.14
N ILE A 245 -14.88 9.71 -3.09
CA ILE A 245 -15.58 8.97 -2.04
C ILE A 245 -15.68 9.84 -0.80
N GLU A 246 -16.88 10.16 -0.37
CA GLU A 246 -17.18 10.88 0.86
C GLU A 246 -17.93 9.99 1.83
N GLY A 247 -17.61 10.09 3.12
CA GLY A 247 -18.27 9.34 4.18
C GLY A 247 -17.36 8.37 4.91
N SER A 248 -17.92 7.58 5.84
CA SER A 248 -17.21 6.57 6.59
C SER A 248 -18.02 5.28 6.68
N ILE A 249 -17.38 4.16 6.38
CA ILE A 249 -17.97 2.83 6.47
C ILE A 249 -17.35 2.12 7.67
N SER A 250 -18.19 1.64 8.58
CA SER A 250 -17.73 0.83 9.71
C SER A 250 -17.42 -0.61 9.30
N SER A 251 -16.61 -1.31 10.06
CA SER A 251 -16.35 -2.74 9.86
C SER A 251 -17.63 -3.60 9.94
N GLU A 252 -18.64 -3.13 10.67
CA GLU A 252 -19.97 -3.78 10.72
C GLU A 252 -20.72 -3.59 9.39
N ASP A 253 -20.70 -2.39 8.81
CA ASP A 253 -21.31 -2.13 7.51
C ASP A 253 -20.67 -2.98 6.43
N VAL A 254 -19.33 -3.11 6.44
CA VAL A 254 -18.61 -3.97 5.48
C VAL A 254 -19.08 -5.41 5.56
N LYS A 255 -19.17 -5.99 6.77
CA LYS A 255 -19.69 -7.37 6.97
C LYS A 255 -21.09 -7.54 6.44
N LEU A 256 -21.97 -6.55 6.66
CA LEU A 256 -23.34 -6.58 6.17
C LEU A 256 -23.40 -6.49 4.64
N PHE A 257 -22.55 -5.68 4.03
CA PHE A 257 -22.45 -5.61 2.56
C PHE A 257 -21.85 -6.86 1.95
N GLN A 258 -20.88 -7.52 2.60
CA GLN A 258 -20.36 -8.82 2.16
C GLN A 258 -21.45 -9.90 2.15
N ILE A 259 -22.27 -9.96 3.21
CA ILE A 259 -23.42 -10.89 3.29
C ILE A 259 -24.44 -10.54 2.19
N PHE A 260 -24.67 -9.26 1.95
CA PHE A 260 -25.59 -8.81 0.90
C PHE A 260 -25.06 -9.18 -0.50
N ALA A 261 -23.75 -8.99 -0.76
CA ALA A 261 -23.12 -9.39 -2.02
C ALA A 261 -23.28 -10.89 -2.29
N GLN A 262 -23.00 -11.73 -1.28
CA GLN A 262 -23.16 -13.18 -1.40
C GLN A 262 -24.61 -13.59 -1.73
N ARG A 263 -25.60 -12.98 -1.09
CA ARG A 263 -27.02 -13.24 -1.39
C ARG A 263 -27.40 -12.78 -2.80
N LEU A 264 -26.95 -11.61 -3.21
CA LEU A 264 -27.18 -11.08 -4.54
C LEU A 264 -26.61 -12.01 -5.62
N GLU A 265 -25.42 -12.54 -5.42
CA GLU A 265 -24.80 -13.51 -6.33
C GLU A 265 -25.58 -14.84 -6.40
N GLN A 266 -26.06 -15.34 -5.26
CA GLN A 266 -26.90 -16.53 -5.23
C GLN A 266 -28.23 -16.32 -5.95
N GLU A 267 -28.89 -15.18 -5.77
CA GLU A 267 -30.13 -14.84 -6.46
C GLU A 267 -29.91 -14.71 -7.98
N LEU A 268 -28.80 -14.12 -8.42
CA LEU A 268 -28.45 -14.01 -9.84
C LEU A 268 -28.17 -15.38 -10.45
N ALA A 269 -27.40 -16.24 -9.79
CA ALA A 269 -27.13 -17.60 -10.27
C ALA A 269 -28.40 -18.46 -10.38
N THR A 270 -29.36 -18.27 -9.47
CA THR A 270 -30.63 -18.99 -9.47
C THR A 270 -31.57 -18.53 -10.58
N ASN A 271 -31.50 -17.24 -10.97
CA ASN A 271 -32.36 -16.64 -11.99
C ASN A 271 -31.75 -16.70 -13.41
N GLY A 272 -30.59 -17.33 -13.63
CA GLY A 272 -29.98 -17.53 -14.94
C GLY A 272 -29.54 -16.24 -15.65
N VAL A 273 -29.24 -15.20 -14.88
CA VAL A 273 -28.66 -13.96 -15.38
C VAL A 273 -27.14 -14.05 -15.15
N GLU A 274 -26.39 -14.38 -16.22
CA GLU A 274 -24.94 -14.25 -16.30
C GLU A 274 -24.49 -12.78 -16.43
#